data_397802c75d1e8bdd6518bedc196be079
#
_entry.id   397802c75d1e8bdd6518bedc196be079
#
_cell.length_a   1.000
_cell.length_b   1.000
_cell.length_c   1.000
_cell.angle_alpha   90.00
_cell.angle_beta   90.00
_cell.angle_gamma   90.00
#
_symmetry.space_group_name_H-M   'P 1'
#
loop_
_entity.id
_entity.type
_entity.pdbx_description
1 polymer ?
#
loop_
_entity_poly.entity_id
_entity_poly.type
_entity_poly.pdbx_seq_one_letter_code
_entity_poly.pdbx_strand_id
1 'polypeptide(L)'
;MKRIILIAIALTVIYSDNGYARDKGGGPEIIDELFKDPTSPVGGNPNGDVTIVEFFDYQCGYCKVVFPRIEKLLIDDSNLRFVFKEMPILGPNSVFAARAALAARKQGEKQYVAFHKVMMASRGSLIKASVFRFATDAGLDLERLKGDMEDDNINDMIRRNLKLADALSINGTPAFVIGDTIVRGAVDLQVLKSLVERARNTGFRNQLLKTGWKRELRTVLRNATIEKLAKTAAATDGFIKFLQDYPKHRH
;
A
#
# COMPACT_ATOMS: atom_id res chain seq x y z
N MET A 1 31.94 7.29 -76.51
CA MET A 1 31.43 8.07 -75.35
C MET A 1 30.32 7.28 -74.67
N LYS A 2 30.68 6.55 -73.60
CA LYS A 2 29.74 5.71 -72.85
C LYS A 2 29.23 6.49 -71.62
N ARG A 3 27.94 6.79 -71.54
CA ARG A 3 27.28 7.41 -70.42
C ARG A 3 27.00 6.34 -69.34
N ILE A 4 27.69 6.46 -68.22
CA ILE A 4 27.42 5.64 -67.01
C ILE A 4 26.27 6.31 -66.21
N ILE A 5 25.15 5.62 -66.14
CA ILE A 5 24.01 6.01 -65.32
C ILE A 5 24.24 5.42 -63.92
N LEU A 6 24.52 6.27 -62.93
CA LEU A 6 24.57 5.88 -61.53
C LEU A 6 23.13 5.85 -60.99
N ILE A 7 22.60 4.67 -60.71
CA ILE A 7 21.35 4.47 -59.98
C ILE A 7 21.67 4.54 -58.48
N ALA A 8 21.30 5.62 -57.85
CA ALA A 8 21.32 5.73 -56.41
C ALA A 8 20.09 5.00 -55.84
N ILE A 9 20.34 3.82 -55.24
CA ILE A 9 19.29 3.11 -54.48
C ILE A 9 19.26 3.75 -53.11
N ALA A 10 18.25 4.55 -52.86
CA ALA A 10 17.94 5.08 -51.52
C ALA A 10 17.31 3.93 -50.68
N LEU A 11 18.13 3.34 -49.82
CA LEU A 11 17.61 2.45 -48.77
C LEU A 11 16.88 3.31 -47.73
N THR A 12 15.58 3.39 -47.86
CA THR A 12 14.71 3.87 -46.77
C THR A 12 14.65 2.75 -45.73
N VAL A 13 15.46 2.88 -44.70
CA VAL A 13 15.33 2.09 -43.48
C VAL A 13 14.05 2.57 -42.80
N ILE A 14 12.99 1.81 -42.94
CA ILE A 14 11.78 1.99 -42.14
C ILE A 14 12.15 1.52 -40.72
N TYR A 15 12.53 2.49 -39.88
CA TYR A 15 12.52 2.27 -38.45
C TYR A 15 11.07 2.05 -38.05
N SER A 16 10.68 0.79 -37.94
CA SER A 16 9.52 0.41 -37.18
C SER A 16 9.80 0.83 -35.74
N ASP A 17 9.26 1.96 -35.32
CA ASP A 17 9.10 2.26 -33.90
C ASP A 17 8.25 1.13 -33.33
N ASN A 18 8.90 0.05 -32.93
CA ASN A 18 8.34 -0.88 -31.97
C ASN A 18 8.17 -0.03 -30.72
N GLY A 19 6.95 0.46 -30.54
CA GLY A 19 6.50 1.11 -29.32
C GLY A 19 6.61 0.14 -28.14
N TYR A 20 7.83 -0.09 -27.70
CA TYR A 20 8.06 -0.38 -26.29
C TYR A 20 7.53 0.86 -25.59
N ALA A 21 6.30 0.78 -25.11
CA ALA A 21 5.80 1.69 -24.12
C ALA A 21 6.91 1.76 -23.06
N ARG A 22 7.69 2.83 -23.08
CA ARG A 22 8.55 3.18 -21.96
C ARG A 22 7.60 3.19 -20.79
N ASP A 23 7.70 2.17 -19.96
CA ASP A 23 7.18 2.21 -18.62
C ASP A 23 7.72 3.52 -18.02
N LYS A 24 6.86 4.54 -18.03
CA LYS A 24 7.17 5.86 -17.50
C LYS A 24 7.26 5.62 -16.01
N GLY A 25 8.47 5.29 -15.59
CA GLY A 25 8.79 4.91 -14.23
C GLY A 25 7.94 5.66 -13.21
N GLY A 26 7.15 4.91 -12.50
CA GLY A 26 6.09 5.25 -11.56
C GLY A 26 6.44 6.16 -10.39
N GLY A 27 7.19 7.19 -10.63
CA GLY A 27 7.67 8.11 -9.63
C GLY A 27 6.60 8.97 -8.95
N PRO A 28 5.85 9.83 -9.67
CA PRO A 28 4.78 10.63 -9.07
C PRO A 28 3.60 9.75 -8.66
N GLU A 29 3.30 8.72 -9.47
CA GLU A 29 2.21 7.79 -9.23
C GLU A 29 2.39 7.02 -7.91
N ILE A 30 3.61 6.53 -7.62
CA ILE A 30 3.91 5.86 -6.35
C ILE A 30 3.72 6.80 -5.15
N ILE A 31 4.17 8.06 -5.25
CA ILE A 31 4.00 9.05 -4.17
C ILE A 31 2.51 9.36 -3.96
N ASP A 32 1.77 9.54 -5.03
CA ASP A 32 0.34 9.82 -4.94
C ASP A 32 -0.44 8.61 -4.42
N GLU A 33 -0.12 7.40 -4.85
CA GLU A 33 -0.69 6.17 -4.29
C GLU A 33 -0.35 5.96 -2.81
N LEU A 34 0.87 6.31 -2.38
CA LEU A 34 1.27 6.21 -0.98
C LEU A 34 0.51 7.20 -0.09
N PHE A 35 0.55 8.48 -0.47
CA PHE A 35 0.20 9.55 0.44
C PHE A 35 -1.12 10.24 0.12
N LYS A 36 -1.65 10.11 -1.11
CA LYS A 36 -2.80 10.89 -1.57
C LYS A 36 -3.93 10.04 -2.16
N ASP A 37 -3.78 8.71 -2.19
CA ASP A 37 -4.84 7.83 -2.69
C ASP A 37 -6.14 8.04 -1.90
N PRO A 38 -7.20 8.58 -2.52
CA PRO A 38 -8.45 8.87 -1.83
C PRO A 38 -9.23 7.61 -1.45
N THR A 39 -8.83 6.47 -2.01
CA THR A 39 -9.45 5.18 -1.70
C THR A 39 -8.84 4.52 -0.46
N SER A 40 -7.68 4.96 0.00
CA SER A 40 -7.06 4.44 1.22
C SER A 40 -7.74 4.99 2.47
N PRO A 41 -8.04 4.12 3.45
CA PRO A 41 -8.55 4.58 4.74
C PRO A 41 -7.52 5.45 5.47
N VAL A 42 -8.02 6.41 6.24
CA VAL A 42 -7.21 7.37 6.99
C VAL A 42 -7.61 7.39 8.46
N GLY A 43 -6.62 7.30 9.34
CA GLY A 43 -6.74 7.51 10.78
C GLY A 43 -5.98 8.75 11.24
N GLY A 44 -6.12 9.08 12.53
CA GLY A 44 -5.51 10.26 13.11
C GLY A 44 -6.11 11.56 12.55
N ASN A 45 -5.25 12.55 12.30
CA ASN A 45 -5.66 13.83 11.72
C ASN A 45 -5.53 13.79 10.19
N PRO A 46 -6.63 13.88 9.40
CA PRO A 46 -6.54 13.89 7.94
C PRO A 46 -5.68 15.03 7.37
N ASN A 47 -5.52 16.11 8.14
CA ASN A 47 -4.71 17.28 7.78
C ASN A 47 -3.36 17.32 8.54
N GLY A 48 -2.94 16.21 9.14
CA GLY A 48 -1.69 16.11 9.88
C GLY A 48 -0.46 16.51 9.06
N ASP A 49 0.53 17.06 9.72
CA ASP A 49 1.75 17.58 9.08
C ASP A 49 2.70 16.46 8.64
N VAL A 50 2.67 15.32 9.32
CA VAL A 50 3.40 14.12 8.93
C VAL A 50 2.42 13.00 8.63
N THR A 51 2.62 12.36 7.47
CA THR A 51 1.86 11.16 7.11
C THR A 51 2.70 9.92 7.36
N ILE A 52 2.11 8.96 8.07
CA ILE A 52 2.60 7.60 8.25
C ILE A 52 1.75 6.68 7.38
N VAL A 53 2.36 5.88 6.54
CA VAL A 53 1.70 4.82 5.77
C VAL A 53 2.10 3.48 6.35
N GLU A 54 1.14 2.64 6.71
CA GLU A 54 1.39 1.28 7.17
C GLU A 54 0.87 0.25 6.16
N PHE A 55 1.73 -0.65 5.75
CA PHE A 55 1.36 -1.90 5.06
C PHE A 55 1.23 -2.99 6.10
N PHE A 56 0.05 -3.57 6.22
CA PHE A 56 -0.27 -4.51 7.30
C PHE A 56 -1.19 -5.65 6.87
N ASP A 57 -1.23 -6.70 7.69
CA ASP A 57 -2.13 -7.85 7.56
C ASP A 57 -2.78 -8.14 8.91
N TYR A 58 -4.08 -8.31 8.93
CA TYR A 58 -4.84 -8.59 10.16
C TYR A 58 -4.49 -9.91 10.86
N GLN A 59 -3.90 -10.86 10.13
CA GLN A 59 -3.42 -12.13 10.69
C GLN A 59 -1.95 -12.06 11.15
N CYS A 60 -1.26 -10.96 10.85
CA CYS A 60 0.14 -10.78 11.19
C CYS A 60 0.33 -10.52 12.69
N GLY A 61 1.01 -11.43 13.39
CA GLY A 61 1.31 -11.28 14.81
C GLY A 61 2.15 -10.02 15.10
N TYR A 62 3.12 -9.68 14.25
CA TYR A 62 3.94 -8.49 14.41
C TYR A 62 3.16 -7.18 14.19
N CYS A 63 2.16 -7.17 13.31
CA CYS A 63 1.24 -6.04 13.16
C CYS A 63 0.45 -5.84 14.46
N LYS A 64 -0.05 -6.92 15.06
CA LYS A 64 -0.74 -6.85 16.35
C LYS A 64 0.16 -6.41 17.50
N VAL A 65 1.44 -6.77 17.48
CA VAL A 65 2.43 -6.32 18.49
C VAL A 65 2.74 -4.82 18.37
N VAL A 66 2.80 -4.27 17.16
CA VAL A 66 3.09 -2.85 16.95
C VAL A 66 1.86 -1.97 17.12
N PHE A 67 0.66 -2.50 16.92
CA PHE A 67 -0.60 -1.76 16.96
C PHE A 67 -0.79 -0.88 18.23
N PRO A 68 -0.57 -1.36 19.47
CA PRO A 68 -0.68 -0.50 20.65
C PRO A 68 0.32 0.66 20.66
N ARG A 69 1.48 0.51 20.01
CA ARG A 69 2.50 1.57 19.89
C ARG A 69 2.02 2.66 18.93
N ILE A 70 1.34 2.25 17.84
CA ILE A 70 0.73 3.17 16.87
C ILE A 70 -0.40 3.95 17.53
N GLU A 71 -1.29 3.27 18.25
CA GLU A 71 -2.37 3.93 18.99
C GLU A 71 -1.81 4.97 19.97
N LYS A 72 -0.76 4.59 20.73
CA LYS A 72 -0.10 5.53 21.62
C LYS A 72 0.54 6.68 20.88
N LEU A 73 1.19 6.44 19.75
CA LEU A 73 1.80 7.50 18.94
C LEU A 73 0.76 8.51 18.47
N LEU A 74 -0.39 8.05 17.98
CA LEU A 74 -1.49 8.89 17.51
C LEU A 74 -2.19 9.67 18.65
N ILE A 75 -2.15 9.14 19.87
CA ILE A 75 -2.62 9.84 21.08
C ILE A 75 -1.62 10.91 21.50
N ASP A 76 -0.32 10.56 21.50
CA ASP A 76 0.75 11.47 21.94
C ASP A 76 0.96 12.63 20.95
N ASP A 77 0.64 12.44 19.67
CA ASP A 77 0.81 13.42 18.61
C ASP A 77 -0.46 13.51 17.73
N SER A 78 -1.34 14.43 18.07
CA SER A 78 -2.62 14.64 17.38
C SER A 78 -2.47 15.28 15.98
N ASN A 79 -1.26 15.60 15.54
CA ASN A 79 -1.00 16.20 14.24
C ASN A 79 -0.44 15.18 13.21
N LEU A 80 -0.65 13.90 13.45
CA LEU A 80 -0.29 12.82 12.56
C LEU A 80 -1.46 12.37 11.69
N ARG A 81 -1.20 12.21 10.40
CA ARG A 81 -2.08 11.53 9.47
C ARG A 81 -1.62 10.09 9.30
N PHE A 82 -2.51 9.12 9.44
CA PHE A 82 -2.20 7.71 9.30
C PHE A 82 -2.96 7.11 8.12
N VAL A 83 -2.25 6.51 7.16
CA VAL A 83 -2.82 5.87 5.96
C VAL A 83 -2.69 4.37 6.09
N PHE A 84 -3.80 3.67 5.95
CA PHE A 84 -3.87 2.21 6.03
C PHE A 84 -3.74 1.61 4.62
N LYS A 85 -2.81 0.67 4.46
CA LYS A 85 -2.61 -0.11 3.24
C LYS A 85 -2.75 -1.59 3.56
N GLU A 86 -3.94 -2.14 3.39
CA GLU A 86 -4.17 -3.57 3.55
C GLU A 86 -3.29 -4.36 2.58
N MET A 87 -2.47 -5.23 3.16
CA MET A 87 -1.55 -6.12 2.46
C MET A 87 -1.77 -7.56 2.95
N PRO A 88 -2.89 -8.22 2.56
CA PRO A 88 -3.28 -9.52 3.08
C PRO A 88 -2.49 -10.65 2.41
N ILE A 89 -1.31 -10.96 2.95
CA ILE A 89 -0.35 -11.93 2.40
C ILE A 89 -0.30 -13.26 3.17
N LEU A 90 -1.08 -13.41 4.26
CA LEU A 90 -1.05 -14.59 5.13
C LEU A 90 -2.23 -15.55 4.89
N GLY A 91 -2.79 -15.51 3.67
CA GLY A 91 -3.76 -16.49 3.23
C GLY A 91 -5.23 -15.99 3.20
N PRO A 92 -6.19 -16.91 2.97
CA PRO A 92 -7.59 -16.56 2.69
C PRO A 92 -8.28 -15.76 3.79
N ASN A 93 -7.98 -16.06 5.06
CA ASN A 93 -8.54 -15.32 6.19
C ASN A 93 -8.06 -13.87 6.23
N SER A 94 -6.79 -13.60 5.84
CA SER A 94 -6.26 -12.24 5.69
C SER A 94 -7.02 -11.47 4.61
N VAL A 95 -7.22 -12.10 3.45
CA VAL A 95 -7.98 -11.50 2.33
C VAL A 95 -9.41 -11.20 2.76
N PHE A 96 -10.06 -12.13 3.46
CA PHE A 96 -11.43 -11.93 3.96
C PHE A 96 -11.50 -10.77 4.95
N ALA A 97 -10.58 -10.69 5.90
CA ALA A 97 -10.52 -9.61 6.89
C ALA A 97 -10.26 -8.24 6.24
N ALA A 98 -9.32 -8.17 5.29
CA ALA A 98 -9.03 -6.93 4.55
C ALA A 98 -10.25 -6.47 3.72
N ARG A 99 -10.93 -7.39 3.02
CA ARG A 99 -12.17 -7.07 2.29
C ARG A 99 -13.25 -6.53 3.21
N ALA A 100 -13.47 -7.16 4.36
CA ALA A 100 -14.44 -6.70 5.34
C ALA A 100 -14.09 -5.30 5.88
N ALA A 101 -12.82 -5.03 6.16
CA ALA A 101 -12.38 -3.71 6.62
C ALA A 101 -12.61 -2.63 5.56
N LEU A 102 -12.21 -2.87 4.32
CA LEU A 102 -12.41 -1.92 3.23
C LEU A 102 -13.91 -1.70 2.93
N ALA A 103 -14.73 -2.74 3.04
CA ALA A 103 -16.20 -2.60 2.95
C ALA A 103 -16.76 -1.75 4.11
N ALA A 104 -16.25 -1.93 5.32
CA ALA A 104 -16.67 -1.14 6.48
C ALA A 104 -16.45 0.37 6.27
N ARG A 105 -15.41 0.76 5.51
CA ARG A 105 -15.17 2.15 5.15
C ARG A 105 -16.33 2.80 4.40
N LYS A 106 -17.10 2.03 3.61
CA LYS A 106 -18.31 2.55 2.93
C LYS A 106 -19.41 2.97 3.89
N GLN A 107 -19.33 2.52 5.18
CA GLN A 107 -20.17 3.03 6.25
C GLN A 107 -19.57 4.27 6.94
N GLY A 108 -18.30 4.56 6.72
CA GLY A 108 -17.59 5.76 7.18
C GLY A 108 -16.16 5.47 7.65
N GLU A 109 -15.31 6.49 7.66
CA GLU A 109 -13.91 6.36 8.15
C GLU A 109 -13.86 5.99 9.64
N LYS A 110 -14.77 6.52 10.46
CA LYS A 110 -14.85 6.19 11.88
C LYS A 110 -15.19 4.71 12.09
N GLN A 111 -16.09 4.18 11.29
CA GLN A 111 -16.50 2.77 11.29
C GLN A 111 -15.34 1.87 10.89
N TYR A 112 -14.61 2.24 9.84
CA TYR A 112 -13.39 1.54 9.45
C TYR A 112 -12.39 1.49 10.61
N VAL A 113 -12.06 2.64 11.20
CA VAL A 113 -11.07 2.73 12.29
C VAL A 113 -11.52 1.93 13.52
N ALA A 114 -12.79 2.00 13.90
CA ALA A 114 -13.33 1.22 15.02
C ALA A 114 -13.20 -0.29 14.76
N PHE A 115 -13.58 -0.74 13.57
CA PHE A 115 -13.47 -2.14 13.18
C PHE A 115 -12.02 -2.61 13.07
N HIS A 116 -11.14 -1.80 12.48
CA HIS A 116 -9.71 -2.04 12.43
C HIS A 116 -9.14 -2.29 13.83
N LYS A 117 -9.48 -1.43 14.80
CA LYS A 117 -9.01 -1.55 16.20
C LYS A 117 -9.45 -2.87 16.83
N VAL A 118 -10.70 -3.26 16.67
CA VAL A 118 -11.22 -4.52 17.21
C VAL A 118 -10.48 -5.72 16.59
N MET A 119 -10.29 -5.72 15.27
CA MET A 119 -9.58 -6.80 14.58
C MET A 119 -8.10 -6.87 14.96
N MET A 120 -7.40 -5.74 15.06
CA MET A 120 -5.99 -5.69 15.44
C MET A 120 -5.76 -6.09 16.91
N ALA A 121 -6.66 -5.72 17.82
CA ALA A 121 -6.61 -6.12 19.23
C ALA A 121 -7.00 -7.59 19.45
N SER A 122 -7.61 -8.24 18.47
CA SER A 122 -8.10 -9.63 18.60
C SER A 122 -6.97 -10.64 18.71
N ARG A 123 -7.23 -11.76 19.39
CA ARG A 123 -6.35 -12.92 19.47
C ARG A 123 -6.92 -14.08 18.64
N GLY A 124 -6.04 -14.91 18.11
CA GLY A 124 -6.42 -16.07 17.29
C GLY A 124 -6.70 -15.72 15.83
N SER A 125 -7.20 -16.71 15.08
CA SER A 125 -7.46 -16.60 13.65
C SER A 125 -8.72 -15.81 13.35
N LEU A 126 -8.65 -14.91 12.37
CA LEU A 126 -9.77 -14.13 11.88
C LEU A 126 -10.58 -14.92 10.84
N ILE A 127 -11.30 -15.96 11.32
CA ILE A 127 -12.25 -16.69 10.48
C ILE A 127 -13.50 -15.82 10.22
N LYS A 128 -14.27 -16.16 9.19
CA LYS A 128 -15.46 -15.41 8.76
C LYS A 128 -16.40 -15.07 9.94
N ALA A 129 -16.69 -16.05 10.80
CA ALA A 129 -17.59 -15.85 11.95
C ALA A 129 -17.04 -14.81 12.95
N SER A 130 -15.72 -14.84 13.25
CA SER A 130 -15.11 -13.88 14.16
C SER A 130 -15.05 -12.47 13.55
N VAL A 131 -14.78 -12.35 12.25
CA VAL A 131 -14.78 -11.06 11.55
C VAL A 131 -16.16 -10.41 11.61
N PHE A 132 -17.25 -11.14 11.36
CA PHE A 132 -18.60 -10.62 11.42
C PHE A 132 -19.04 -10.25 12.85
N ARG A 133 -18.63 -11.04 13.85
CA ARG A 133 -18.85 -10.67 15.25
C ARG A 133 -18.14 -9.35 15.58
N PHE A 134 -16.88 -9.21 15.21
CA PHE A 134 -16.10 -7.98 15.42
C PHE A 134 -16.69 -6.78 14.68
N ALA A 135 -17.30 -6.99 13.51
CA ALA A 135 -18.03 -5.93 12.81
C ALA A 135 -19.23 -5.43 13.65
N THR A 136 -19.99 -6.36 14.22
CA THR A 136 -21.09 -6.03 15.15
C THR A 136 -20.58 -5.31 16.40
N ASP A 137 -19.49 -5.83 17.01
CA ASP A 137 -18.88 -5.22 18.20
C ASP A 137 -18.36 -3.80 17.92
N ALA A 138 -17.94 -3.51 16.67
CA ALA A 138 -17.54 -2.19 16.21
C ALA A 138 -18.71 -1.27 15.79
N GLY A 139 -19.96 -1.74 15.92
CA GLY A 139 -21.16 -0.97 15.60
C GLY A 139 -21.47 -0.84 14.11
N LEU A 140 -20.98 -1.78 13.29
CA LEU A 140 -21.29 -1.82 11.86
C LEU A 140 -22.65 -2.45 11.60
N ASP A 141 -23.34 -1.95 10.56
CA ASP A 141 -24.46 -2.64 9.94
C ASP A 141 -23.93 -3.88 9.18
N LEU A 142 -24.25 -5.05 9.73
CA LEU A 142 -23.71 -6.31 9.22
C LEU A 142 -24.25 -6.69 7.84
N GLU A 143 -25.54 -6.43 7.58
CA GLU A 143 -26.14 -6.78 6.28
C GLU A 143 -25.60 -5.86 5.18
N ARG A 144 -25.47 -4.58 5.48
CA ARG A 144 -24.80 -3.64 4.58
C ARG A 144 -23.35 -4.01 4.36
N LEU A 145 -22.61 -4.40 5.40
CA LEU A 145 -21.23 -4.85 5.29
C LEU A 145 -21.08 -6.03 4.33
N LYS A 146 -21.96 -7.04 4.47
CA LYS A 146 -21.95 -8.21 3.56
C LYS A 146 -22.19 -7.82 2.12
N GLY A 147 -23.18 -6.94 1.87
CA GLY A 147 -23.43 -6.41 0.52
C GLY A 147 -22.26 -5.61 -0.04
N ASP A 148 -21.67 -4.73 0.79
CA ASP A 148 -20.54 -3.90 0.39
C ASP A 148 -19.28 -4.71 0.12
N MET A 149 -19.10 -5.87 0.75
CA MET A 149 -17.99 -6.80 0.48
C MET A 149 -18.02 -7.41 -0.93
N GLU A 150 -19.15 -7.41 -1.62
CA GLU A 150 -19.26 -7.91 -2.99
C GLU A 150 -18.76 -6.90 -4.04
N ASP A 151 -18.36 -5.68 -3.62
CA ASP A 151 -17.81 -4.66 -4.52
C ASP A 151 -16.43 -5.07 -5.05
N ASP A 152 -16.34 -5.26 -6.38
CA ASP A 152 -15.09 -5.63 -7.07
C ASP A 152 -13.99 -4.58 -6.88
N ASN A 153 -14.32 -3.30 -6.65
CA ASN A 153 -13.34 -2.25 -6.39
C ASN A 153 -12.47 -2.53 -5.16
N ILE A 154 -12.99 -3.28 -4.18
CA ILE A 154 -12.22 -3.69 -2.99
C ILE A 154 -11.05 -4.59 -3.38
N ASN A 155 -11.26 -5.52 -4.30
CA ASN A 155 -10.18 -6.37 -4.79
C ASN A 155 -9.14 -5.56 -5.57
N ASP A 156 -9.58 -4.54 -6.33
CA ASP A 156 -8.68 -3.63 -7.04
C ASP A 156 -7.83 -2.80 -6.07
N MET A 157 -8.41 -2.34 -4.95
CA MET A 157 -7.67 -1.63 -3.90
C MET A 157 -6.58 -2.53 -3.29
N ILE A 158 -6.91 -3.77 -2.94
CA ILE A 158 -5.92 -4.73 -2.41
C ILE A 158 -4.82 -4.99 -3.44
N ARG A 159 -5.17 -5.21 -4.72
CA ARG A 159 -4.19 -5.41 -5.79
C ARG A 159 -3.25 -4.21 -5.96
N ARG A 160 -3.78 -2.98 -5.90
CA ARG A 160 -2.95 -1.75 -5.96
C ARG A 160 -2.00 -1.68 -4.77
N ASN A 161 -2.48 -1.94 -3.56
CA ASN A 161 -1.62 -1.97 -2.38
C ASN A 161 -0.48 -2.98 -2.49
N LEU A 162 -0.76 -4.19 -3.01
CA LEU A 162 0.26 -5.22 -3.24
C LEU A 162 1.29 -4.79 -4.30
N LYS A 163 0.84 -4.22 -5.42
CA LYS A 163 1.74 -3.68 -6.45
C LYS A 163 2.60 -2.54 -5.91
N LEU A 164 2.01 -1.66 -5.11
CA LEU A 164 2.72 -0.56 -4.47
C LEU A 164 3.77 -1.08 -3.48
N ALA A 165 3.43 -2.09 -2.68
CA ALA A 165 4.36 -2.75 -1.77
C ALA A 165 5.54 -3.38 -2.53
N ASP A 166 5.27 -4.08 -3.64
CA ASP A 166 6.29 -4.68 -4.51
C ASP A 166 7.22 -3.61 -5.10
N ALA A 167 6.67 -2.53 -5.67
CA ALA A 167 7.44 -1.40 -6.21
C ALA A 167 8.38 -0.77 -5.16
N LEU A 168 7.99 -0.83 -3.87
CA LEU A 168 8.78 -0.35 -2.74
C LEU A 168 9.67 -1.45 -2.11
N SER A 169 9.70 -2.65 -2.70
CA SER A 169 10.38 -3.83 -2.14
C SER A 169 9.93 -4.15 -0.70
N ILE A 170 8.67 -3.93 -0.39
CA ILE A 170 8.02 -4.32 0.85
C ILE A 170 7.43 -5.73 0.64
N ASN A 171 8.06 -6.71 1.26
CA ASN A 171 7.72 -8.14 1.09
C ASN A 171 7.18 -8.80 2.37
N GLY A 172 6.81 -8.00 3.36
CA GLY A 172 6.28 -8.48 4.64
C GLY A 172 5.61 -7.37 5.43
N THR A 173 4.86 -7.76 6.44
CA THR A 173 4.11 -6.88 7.32
C THR A 173 4.56 -7.00 8.78
N PRO A 174 4.47 -5.94 9.59
CA PRO A 174 4.16 -4.58 9.16
C PRO A 174 5.34 -3.93 8.42
N ALA A 175 5.04 -2.94 7.57
CA ALA A 175 6.05 -2.03 7.06
C ALA A 175 5.49 -0.61 7.06
N PHE A 176 6.34 0.36 7.36
CA PHE A 176 5.96 1.77 7.48
C PHE A 176 6.71 2.62 6.48
N VAL A 177 6.02 3.60 5.91
CA VAL A 177 6.66 4.68 5.15
C VAL A 177 6.40 5.98 5.90
N ILE A 178 7.48 6.62 6.36
CA ILE A 178 7.45 7.87 7.14
C ILE A 178 8.47 8.83 6.52
N GLY A 179 7.98 9.90 5.89
CA GLY A 179 8.85 10.77 5.11
C GLY A 179 9.53 9.99 3.97
N ASP A 180 10.85 10.01 3.94
CA ASP A 180 11.70 9.30 2.96
C ASP A 180 12.17 7.92 3.43
N THR A 181 11.65 7.43 4.55
CA THR A 181 12.14 6.22 5.21
C THR A 181 11.12 5.10 5.15
N ILE A 182 11.58 3.94 4.69
CA ILE A 182 10.83 2.67 4.80
C ILE A 182 11.40 1.87 5.96
N VAL A 183 10.53 1.53 6.92
CA VAL A 183 10.87 0.69 8.07
C VAL A 183 10.09 -0.60 7.99
N ARG A 184 10.78 -1.73 8.10
CA ARG A 184 10.21 -3.07 7.99
C ARG A 184 10.16 -3.76 9.34
N GLY A 185 9.05 -4.43 9.60
CA GLY A 185 8.82 -5.17 10.85
C GLY A 185 8.28 -4.29 11.99
N ALA A 186 8.00 -4.94 13.12
CA ALA A 186 7.51 -4.26 14.32
C ALA A 186 8.63 -3.45 14.97
N VAL A 187 8.43 -2.14 15.05
CA VAL A 187 9.38 -1.18 15.62
C VAL A 187 8.91 -0.63 16.95
N ASP A 188 9.84 -0.14 17.76
CA ASP A 188 9.50 0.47 19.02
C ASP A 188 8.93 1.88 18.86
N LEU A 189 8.12 2.30 19.84
CA LEU A 189 7.48 3.61 19.86
C LEU A 189 8.50 4.76 19.72
N GLN A 190 9.68 4.64 20.36
CA GLN A 190 10.72 5.66 20.28
C GLN A 190 11.29 5.80 18.86
N VAL A 191 11.43 4.68 18.15
CA VAL A 191 11.86 4.71 16.74
C VAL A 191 10.83 5.40 15.88
N LEU A 192 9.53 5.08 16.06
CA LEU A 192 8.43 5.75 15.33
C LEU A 192 8.44 7.26 15.60
N LYS A 193 8.57 7.69 16.88
CA LYS A 193 8.65 9.10 17.25
C LYS A 193 9.83 9.83 16.60
N SER A 194 11.00 9.20 16.62
CA SER A 194 12.21 9.78 15.99
C SER A 194 12.07 9.95 14.48
N LEU A 195 11.42 9.01 13.81
CA LEU A 195 11.16 9.08 12.37
C LEU A 195 10.14 10.16 12.02
N VAL A 196 9.09 10.31 12.83
CA VAL A 196 8.11 11.39 12.71
C VAL A 196 8.78 12.75 12.87
N GLU A 197 9.56 12.92 13.92
CA GLU A 197 10.31 14.16 14.18
C GLU A 197 11.27 14.49 13.03
N ARG A 198 12.01 13.50 12.54
CA ARG A 198 12.88 13.68 11.37
C ARG A 198 12.09 14.10 10.14
N ALA A 199 10.97 13.44 9.83
CA ALA A 199 10.14 13.77 8.68
C ALA A 199 9.57 15.19 8.79
N ARG A 200 9.17 15.62 9.99
CA ARG A 200 8.68 16.96 10.28
C ARG A 200 9.77 18.03 10.06
N ASN A 201 10.99 17.78 10.59
CA ASN A 201 12.12 18.70 10.52
C ASN A 201 12.69 18.82 9.09
N THR A 202 12.70 17.75 8.31
CA THR A 202 13.17 17.79 6.91
C THR A 202 12.19 18.48 5.98
N GLY A 203 10.99 18.78 6.44
CA GLY A 203 9.96 19.39 5.61
C GLY A 203 9.63 18.55 4.38
N PHE A 204 9.72 17.21 4.51
CA PHE A 204 9.56 16.26 3.41
C PHE A 204 8.34 16.59 2.53
N ARG A 205 7.22 16.98 3.14
CA ARG A 205 6.03 17.45 2.42
C ARG A 205 6.31 18.68 1.55
N ASN A 206 7.01 19.67 2.11
CA ASN A 206 7.36 20.90 1.38
C ASN A 206 8.42 20.64 0.31
N GLN A 207 9.29 19.70 0.54
CA GLN A 207 10.36 19.30 -0.37
C GLN A 207 9.79 18.54 -1.59
N LEU A 208 8.85 17.62 -1.39
CA LEU A 208 8.11 16.96 -2.48
C LEU A 208 7.40 17.98 -3.39
N LEU A 209 6.83 19.02 -2.81
CA LEU A 209 6.12 20.08 -3.55
C LEU A 209 7.05 21.04 -4.27
N LYS A 210 8.26 21.29 -3.75
CA LYS A 210 9.20 22.31 -4.26
C LYS A 210 10.29 21.79 -5.20
N THR A 211 10.77 20.56 -5.01
CA THR A 211 12.01 20.06 -5.67
C THR A 211 11.77 19.06 -6.78
N GLY A 212 10.53 18.69 -7.01
CA GLY A 212 10.22 17.60 -7.92
C GLY A 212 10.69 16.26 -7.32
N TRP A 213 9.76 15.49 -6.94
CA TRP A 213 9.74 14.15 -6.34
C TRP A 213 10.82 13.14 -6.82
N LYS A 214 11.46 13.39 -7.99
CA LYS A 214 12.41 12.43 -8.62
C LYS A 214 13.64 12.11 -7.76
N ARG A 215 14.13 13.07 -6.99
CA ARG A 215 15.32 12.87 -6.15
C ARG A 215 14.96 12.12 -4.87
N GLU A 216 13.86 12.51 -4.25
CA GLU A 216 13.35 11.93 -3.00
C GLU A 216 12.90 10.49 -3.21
N LEU A 217 12.19 10.21 -4.31
CA LEU A 217 11.81 8.84 -4.66
C LEU A 217 13.04 7.97 -4.94
N ARG A 218 14.07 8.50 -5.62
CA ARG A 218 15.33 7.76 -5.80
C ARG A 218 15.96 7.37 -4.47
N THR A 219 15.86 8.23 -3.46
CA THR A 219 16.36 7.94 -2.11
C THR A 219 15.53 6.86 -1.45
N VAL A 220 14.20 6.96 -1.50
CA VAL A 220 13.29 5.93 -0.97
C VAL A 220 13.52 4.58 -1.66
N LEU A 221 13.56 4.57 -3.00
CA LEU A 221 13.80 3.35 -3.79
C LEU A 221 15.23 2.80 -3.60
N ARG A 222 16.26 3.67 -3.51
CA ARG A 222 17.63 3.23 -3.23
C ARG A 222 17.73 2.55 -1.88
N ASN A 223 17.10 3.11 -0.85
CA ASN A 223 17.07 2.53 0.48
C ASN A 223 16.26 1.21 0.49
N ALA A 224 15.30 1.07 -0.42
CA ALA A 224 14.56 -0.17 -0.63
C ALA A 224 15.34 -1.23 -1.42
N THR A 225 16.18 -0.80 -2.38
CA THR A 225 16.78 -1.68 -3.41
C THR A 225 18.08 -2.35 -2.98
N ILE A 226 18.76 -1.88 -1.93
CA ILE A 226 20.12 -2.36 -1.61
C ILE A 226 20.16 -3.82 -1.14
N GLU A 227 19.06 -4.43 -0.76
CA GLU A 227 19.14 -5.77 -0.17
C GLU A 227 18.50 -6.96 -0.92
N LYS A 228 17.59 -6.82 -1.88
CA LYS A 228 16.86 -8.02 -2.36
C LYS A 228 16.17 -7.96 -3.73
N LEU A 229 16.83 -7.60 -4.81
CA LEU A 229 16.23 -7.75 -6.16
C LEU A 229 16.13 -9.21 -6.68
N ALA A 230 16.71 -10.19 -6.02
CA ALA A 230 16.87 -11.54 -6.59
C ALA A 230 15.91 -12.62 -6.06
N LYS A 231 15.18 -12.41 -4.98
CA LYS A 231 14.38 -13.51 -4.36
C LYS A 231 12.86 -13.31 -4.32
N THR A 232 12.33 -12.15 -4.67
CA THR A 232 10.94 -11.79 -4.33
C THR A 232 9.96 -11.86 -5.51
N ALA A 233 10.41 -11.77 -6.75
CA ALA A 233 9.55 -11.78 -7.93
C ALA A 233 8.63 -13.02 -8.01
N ALA A 234 9.19 -14.21 -7.77
CA ALA A 234 8.44 -15.47 -7.90
C ALA A 234 7.33 -15.66 -6.85
N ALA A 235 7.50 -15.14 -5.63
CA ALA A 235 6.51 -15.27 -4.57
C ALA A 235 5.35 -14.28 -4.75
N THR A 236 5.65 -13.06 -5.20
CA THR A 236 4.64 -12.00 -5.44
C THR A 236 3.77 -12.35 -6.65
N ASP A 237 4.37 -12.85 -7.73
CA ASP A 237 3.65 -13.30 -8.94
C ASP A 237 2.69 -14.45 -8.62
N GLY A 238 3.09 -15.42 -7.80
CA GLY A 238 2.25 -16.52 -7.36
C GLY A 238 1.03 -16.05 -6.57
N PHE A 239 1.19 -15.06 -5.70
CA PHE A 239 0.10 -14.53 -4.89
C PHE A 239 -0.83 -13.58 -5.69
N ILE A 240 -0.28 -12.79 -6.60
CA ILE A 240 -1.08 -11.97 -7.53
C ILE A 240 -1.92 -12.89 -8.43
N LYS A 241 -1.33 -13.99 -8.92
CA LYS A 241 -2.07 -15.01 -9.68
C LYS A 241 -3.17 -15.65 -8.83
N PHE A 242 -2.89 -15.99 -7.55
CA PHE A 242 -3.92 -16.49 -6.63
C PHE A 242 -5.09 -15.50 -6.48
N LEU A 243 -4.84 -14.19 -6.35
CA LEU A 243 -5.89 -13.17 -6.27
C LEU A 243 -6.66 -13.00 -7.60
N GLN A 244 -6.01 -13.21 -8.74
CA GLN A 244 -6.64 -13.19 -10.05
C GLN A 244 -7.55 -14.39 -10.28
N ASP A 245 -7.10 -15.57 -9.77
CA ASP A 245 -7.77 -16.86 -9.92
C ASP A 245 -8.74 -17.14 -8.75
N TYR A 246 -8.81 -16.24 -7.75
CA TYR A 246 -9.72 -16.40 -6.60
C TYR A 246 -11.17 -16.35 -7.11
N PRO A 247 -11.93 -17.44 -6.96
CA PRO A 247 -13.23 -17.56 -7.59
C PRO A 247 -14.16 -16.44 -7.09
N LYS A 248 -14.74 -15.71 -8.04
CA LYS A 248 -15.75 -14.66 -7.80
C LYS A 248 -17.02 -15.19 -7.15
N HIS A 249 -17.18 -16.51 -7.09
CA HIS A 249 -18.37 -17.19 -6.62
C HIS A 249 -17.99 -18.40 -5.75
N ARG A 250 -17.98 -18.23 -4.46
CA ARG A 250 -18.34 -19.28 -3.50
C ARG A 250 -19.23 -18.67 -2.45
N HIS A 251 -20.53 -18.93 -2.69
CA HIS A 251 -21.60 -18.69 -1.71
C HIS A 251 -21.39 -19.49 -0.43
#